data_d69ec399190f89f4a2f8330e2ed8b8fe
#
_entry.id   d69ec399190f89f4a2f8330e2ed8b8fe
#
_cell.length_a   1.000
_cell.length_b   1.000
_cell.length_c   1.000
_cell.angle_alpha   90.00
_cell.angle_beta   90.00
_cell.angle_gamma   90.00
#
_symmetry.space_group_name_H-M   'P 1'
#
loop_
_entity.id
_entity.type
_entity.pdbx_description
1 polymer ?
#
loop_
_entity_poly.entity_id
_entity_poly.type
_entity_poly.pdbx_seq_one_letter_code
_entity_poly.pdbx_strand_id
1 'polypeptide(L)'
;TWLHGYDGELELRTGSDGRRYYHDYHHNAHVPLADVRHRLKRQETGFVEFHCQLVATEGYDEVGRYDEQIASAYDYSEFLLRFADKKGKVMLEPGSIVTYMPPSGLLPGEQDYFELRWSEAWTDITERRLANKFNLALNHPEGKSSHRFARAQRMLGKRWLKPLRKRLGHSRTRYIERHFLVPLEVLWNRYKYPPKRHNRIHPADFDVIV
;
A
#
# COMPACT_ATOMS: atom_id res chain seq x y z
N THR A 1 0.02 -2.17 21.94
CA THR A 1 0.73 -1.87 20.68
C THR A 1 0.64 -3.08 19.76
N TRP A 2 0.14 -2.87 18.56
CA TRP A 2 0.00 -3.90 17.53
C TRP A 2 1.14 -3.78 16.55
N LEU A 3 1.64 -4.90 16.02
CA LEU A 3 2.63 -4.88 14.96
C LEU A 3 2.00 -4.45 13.63
N HIS A 4 2.73 -3.65 12.86
CA HIS A 4 2.30 -3.14 11.58
C HIS A 4 3.37 -3.42 10.52
N GLY A 5 3.44 -4.66 10.03
CA GLY A 5 4.20 -5.03 8.84
C GLY A 5 5.74 -4.92 8.93
N TYR A 6 6.35 -5.49 9.96
CA TYR A 6 7.81 -5.35 10.18
C TYR A 6 8.67 -6.35 9.46
N ASP A 7 8.10 -7.47 9.13
CA ASP A 7 8.76 -8.65 8.61
C ASP A 7 7.87 -9.28 7.57
N GLY A 8 8.43 -9.74 6.48
CA GLY A 8 7.58 -10.30 5.45
C GLY A 8 8.31 -10.80 4.22
N GLU A 9 7.52 -11.21 3.27
CA GLU A 9 7.95 -11.63 1.95
C GLU A 9 7.59 -10.54 0.94
N LEU A 10 8.52 -10.25 0.07
CA LEU A 10 8.32 -9.37 -1.08
C LEU A 10 9.01 -9.97 -2.27
N GLU A 11 8.25 -10.49 -3.21
CA GLU A 11 8.79 -11.21 -4.35
C GLU A 11 7.89 -11.13 -5.58
N LEU A 12 8.51 -11.47 -6.70
CA LEU A 12 7.82 -11.62 -7.97
C LEU A 12 7.59 -13.10 -8.21
N ARG A 13 6.33 -13.54 -8.15
CA ARG A 13 5.94 -14.94 -8.35
C ARG A 13 5.38 -15.16 -9.74
N THR A 14 5.44 -16.41 -10.20
CA THR A 14 4.75 -16.85 -11.42
C THR A 14 3.52 -17.64 -11.02
N GLY A 15 2.37 -17.21 -11.51
CA GLY A 15 1.10 -17.87 -11.24
C GLY A 15 0.90 -19.16 -12.00
N SER A 16 -0.19 -19.84 -11.72
CA SER A 16 -0.58 -21.08 -12.40
C SER A 16 -0.82 -20.89 -13.90
N ASP A 17 -1.09 -19.69 -14.35
CA ASP A 17 -1.28 -19.29 -15.74
C ASP A 17 0.02 -18.86 -16.46
N GLY A 18 1.18 -19.00 -15.80
CA GLY A 18 2.49 -18.62 -16.32
C GLY A 18 2.81 -17.13 -16.27
N ARG A 19 1.89 -16.29 -15.84
CA ARG A 19 2.09 -14.84 -15.74
C ARG A 19 2.70 -14.47 -14.40
N ARG A 20 3.55 -13.44 -14.39
CA ARG A 20 4.18 -12.94 -13.18
C ARG A 20 3.26 -11.99 -12.44
N TYR A 21 3.31 -12.01 -11.13
CA TYR A 21 2.59 -11.09 -10.28
C TYR A 21 3.41 -10.69 -9.05
N TYR A 22 3.03 -9.56 -8.48
CA TYR A 22 3.60 -9.06 -7.24
C TYR A 22 2.97 -9.77 -6.04
N HIS A 23 3.84 -10.27 -5.16
CA HIS A 23 3.44 -10.89 -3.90
C HIS A 23 4.11 -10.16 -2.75
N ASP A 24 3.32 -9.70 -1.79
CA ASP A 24 3.78 -9.26 -0.50
C ASP A 24 2.99 -9.96 0.61
N TYR A 25 3.67 -10.36 1.65
CA TYR A 25 3.05 -10.96 2.82
C TYR A 25 3.73 -10.43 4.07
N HIS A 26 2.95 -9.91 5.00
CA HIS A 26 3.45 -9.33 6.24
C HIS A 26 3.25 -10.33 7.38
N HIS A 27 4.35 -10.89 7.86
CA HIS A 27 4.35 -11.78 9.02
C HIS A 27 3.95 -11.00 10.28
N ASN A 28 3.18 -11.63 11.15
CA ASN A 28 2.73 -11.06 12.41
C ASN A 28 1.99 -9.70 12.30
N ALA A 29 1.54 -9.28 11.11
CA ALA A 29 0.74 -8.07 10.97
C ALA A 29 -0.52 -8.14 11.86
N HIS A 30 -0.78 -7.05 12.58
CA HIS A 30 -1.91 -6.93 13.51
C HIS A 30 -1.88 -7.88 14.71
N VAL A 31 -0.75 -8.51 15.02
CA VAL A 31 -0.55 -9.27 16.26
C VAL A 31 -0.05 -8.32 17.35
N PRO A 32 -0.50 -8.45 18.61
CA PRO A 32 0.07 -7.66 19.71
C PRO A 32 1.57 -7.91 19.86
N LEU A 33 2.35 -6.85 19.99
CA LEU A 33 3.80 -6.96 20.13
C LEU A 33 4.20 -7.87 21.30
N ALA A 34 3.47 -7.80 22.41
CA ALA A 34 3.73 -8.61 23.60
C ALA A 34 3.71 -10.13 23.31
N ASP A 35 2.85 -10.55 22.38
CA ASP A 35 2.66 -11.98 22.08
C ASP A 35 3.77 -12.55 21.20
N VAL A 36 4.53 -11.70 20.52
CA VAL A 36 5.55 -12.13 19.54
C VAL A 36 6.95 -11.65 19.87
N ARG A 37 7.11 -10.66 20.74
CA ARG A 37 8.40 -10.03 21.03
C ARG A 37 9.50 -11.03 21.42
N HIS A 38 9.16 -12.07 22.16
CA HIS A 38 10.12 -13.08 22.62
C HIS A 38 10.70 -13.95 21.50
N ARG A 39 10.03 -14.02 20.35
CA ARG A 39 10.45 -14.80 19.17
C ARG A 39 11.03 -13.96 18.04
N LEU A 40 10.87 -12.63 18.09
CA LEU A 40 11.47 -11.75 17.10
C LEU A 40 12.99 -11.76 17.26
N LYS A 41 13.71 -11.98 16.18
CA LYS A 41 15.17 -12.01 16.13
C LYS A 41 15.66 -11.13 15.00
N ARG A 42 16.87 -10.60 15.14
CA ARG A 42 17.56 -9.98 14.02
C ARG A 42 17.79 -11.03 12.94
N GLN A 43 17.20 -10.84 11.78
CA GLN A 43 17.24 -11.79 10.68
C GLN A 43 17.08 -11.09 9.35
N GLU A 44 17.52 -11.77 8.30
CA GLU A 44 17.21 -11.35 6.94
C GLU A 44 15.72 -11.54 6.64
N THR A 45 15.14 -10.59 5.93
CA THR A 45 13.72 -10.59 5.57
C THR A 45 13.55 -10.07 4.15
N GLY A 46 12.48 -10.44 3.49
CA GLY A 46 12.16 -9.94 2.14
C GLY A 46 11.52 -8.56 2.14
N PHE A 47 11.00 -8.12 3.31
CA PHE A 47 10.22 -6.89 3.39
C PHE A 47 10.39 -6.21 4.73
N VAL A 48 10.55 -4.88 4.70
CA VAL A 48 10.44 -4.01 5.87
C VAL A 48 9.52 -2.85 5.56
N GLU A 49 8.75 -2.45 6.55
CA GLU A 49 7.81 -1.34 6.43
C GLU A 49 8.55 0.01 6.39
N PHE A 50 8.19 0.89 5.47
CA PHE A 50 8.91 2.15 5.24
C PHE A 50 8.77 3.18 6.38
N HIS A 51 7.79 3.05 7.27
CA HIS A 51 7.60 3.96 8.40
C HIS A 51 8.81 4.01 9.34
N CYS A 52 9.65 2.99 9.34
CA CYS A 52 10.92 2.98 10.05
C CYS A 52 11.93 2.12 9.29
N GLN A 53 12.58 2.71 8.31
CA GLN A 53 13.55 2.05 7.45
C GLN A 53 14.86 2.85 7.47
N LEU A 54 15.97 2.17 7.74
CA LEU A 54 17.30 2.70 7.57
C LEU A 54 17.93 2.05 6.34
N VAL A 55 18.43 2.86 5.43
CA VAL A 55 19.10 2.39 4.21
C VAL A 55 20.56 2.87 4.24
N ALA A 56 21.51 1.98 4.00
CA ALA A 56 22.90 2.36 3.82
C ALA A 56 23.04 3.23 2.56
N THR A 57 23.80 4.31 2.64
CA THR A 57 23.98 5.28 1.55
C THR A 57 24.48 4.60 0.28
N GLU A 58 25.46 3.70 0.42
CA GLU A 58 26.04 2.95 -0.69
C GLU A 58 24.99 2.07 -1.39
N GLY A 59 24.10 1.42 -0.64
CA GLY A 59 23.01 0.64 -1.19
C GLY A 59 21.99 1.51 -1.90
N TYR A 60 21.74 2.71 -1.39
CA TYR A 60 20.87 3.69 -2.03
C TYR A 60 21.46 4.21 -3.35
N ASP A 61 22.77 4.50 -3.37
CA ASP A 61 23.47 4.97 -4.57
C ASP A 61 23.52 3.88 -5.66
N GLU A 62 23.69 2.61 -5.26
CA GLU A 62 23.70 1.47 -6.20
C GLU A 62 22.35 1.18 -6.83
N VAL A 63 21.29 1.25 -6.05
CA VAL A 63 19.91 0.97 -6.50
C VAL A 63 19.26 2.17 -7.18
N GLY A 64 19.69 3.37 -6.82
CA GLY A 64 19.11 4.63 -7.28
C GLY A 64 17.91 5.07 -6.44
N ARG A 65 17.41 6.26 -6.75
CA ARG A 65 16.31 6.91 -6.01
C ARG A 65 14.98 6.18 -6.15
N TYR A 66 14.04 6.54 -5.30
CA TYR A 66 12.64 6.14 -5.46
C TYR A 66 12.08 6.57 -6.81
N ASP A 67 11.19 5.76 -7.35
CA ASP A 67 10.55 6.05 -8.64
C ASP A 67 9.41 7.05 -8.46
N GLU A 68 9.67 8.32 -8.78
CA GLU A 68 8.72 9.43 -8.63
C GLU A 68 7.45 9.29 -9.51
N GLN A 69 7.43 8.35 -10.46
CA GLN A 69 6.25 8.04 -11.25
C GLN A 69 5.29 7.06 -10.56
N ILE A 70 5.66 6.57 -9.38
CA ILE A 70 4.76 5.78 -8.55
C ILE A 70 3.97 6.74 -7.66
N ALA A 71 2.74 7.01 -8.06
CA ALA A 71 1.96 8.11 -7.51
C ALA A 71 1.14 7.75 -6.24
N SER A 72 0.92 6.48 -5.96
CA SER A 72 0.02 6.03 -4.87
C SER A 72 0.78 5.27 -3.78
N ALA A 73 0.75 3.97 -3.82
CA ALA A 73 1.46 3.07 -2.92
C ALA A 73 2.54 2.30 -3.67
N TYR A 74 3.30 1.48 -2.96
CA TYR A 74 4.31 0.57 -3.54
C TYR A 74 5.63 1.21 -3.99
N ASP A 75 5.89 2.48 -3.72
CA ASP A 75 7.17 3.13 -3.94
C ASP A 75 8.32 2.44 -3.19
N TYR A 76 8.12 2.17 -1.90
CA TYR A 76 9.08 1.42 -1.09
C TYR A 76 9.18 -0.06 -1.49
N SER A 77 8.08 -0.66 -1.94
CA SER A 77 8.10 -2.04 -2.42
C SER A 77 8.87 -2.17 -3.73
N GLU A 78 8.70 -1.21 -4.62
CA GLU A 78 9.47 -1.10 -5.86
C GLU A 78 10.96 -0.95 -5.57
N PHE A 79 11.31 -0.09 -4.62
CA PHE A 79 12.69 0.11 -4.19
C PHE A 79 13.28 -1.19 -3.61
N LEU A 80 12.56 -1.88 -2.73
CA LEU A 80 13.01 -3.14 -2.14
C LEU A 80 13.19 -4.25 -3.17
N LEU A 81 12.33 -4.34 -4.18
CA LEU A 81 12.49 -5.29 -5.28
C LEU A 81 13.77 -5.03 -6.08
N ARG A 82 14.07 -3.76 -6.39
CA ARG A 82 15.34 -3.40 -7.04
C ARG A 82 16.55 -3.69 -6.15
N PHE A 83 16.41 -3.44 -4.86
CA PHE A 83 17.45 -3.70 -3.89
C PHE A 83 17.75 -5.20 -3.79
N ALA A 84 16.73 -6.05 -3.76
CA ALA A 84 16.88 -7.49 -3.77
C ALA A 84 17.49 -8.02 -5.09
N ASP A 85 17.14 -7.43 -6.23
CA ASP A 85 17.72 -7.77 -7.53
C ASP A 85 19.24 -7.50 -7.57
N LYS A 86 19.71 -6.49 -6.86
CA LYS A 86 21.12 -6.17 -6.63
C LYS A 86 21.77 -7.01 -5.53
N LYS A 87 21.09 -8.05 -5.03
CA LYS A 87 21.53 -8.89 -3.91
C LYS A 87 21.74 -8.12 -2.60
N GLY A 88 21.07 -7.00 -2.44
CA GLY A 88 21.02 -6.26 -1.18
C GLY A 88 20.33 -7.06 -0.09
N LYS A 89 20.80 -6.92 1.15
CA LYS A 89 20.24 -7.61 2.30
C LYS A 89 19.32 -6.69 3.08
N VAL A 90 18.09 -7.10 3.25
CA VAL A 90 17.12 -6.42 4.11
C VAL A 90 17.10 -7.13 5.46
N MET A 91 17.27 -6.38 6.55
CA MET A 91 17.36 -6.94 7.90
C MET A 91 16.23 -6.42 8.79
N LEU A 92 15.56 -7.33 9.46
CA LEU A 92 14.70 -6.99 10.58
C LEU A 92 15.57 -6.71 11.82
N GLU A 93 15.35 -5.56 12.48
CA GLU A 93 16.01 -5.20 13.75
C GLU A 93 14.97 -5.04 14.87
N PRO A 94 14.68 -6.09 15.63
CA PRO A 94 13.66 -6.06 16.68
C PRO A 94 14.01 -5.17 17.88
N GLY A 95 15.27 -4.77 18.02
CA GLY A 95 15.71 -3.81 19.03
C GLY A 95 15.27 -2.38 18.75
N SER A 96 14.98 -2.06 17.48
CA SER A 96 14.53 -0.74 17.05
C SER A 96 12.99 -0.73 16.93
N ILE A 97 12.31 -0.23 17.95
CA ILE A 97 10.84 -0.17 17.97
C ILE A 97 10.40 1.27 17.93
N VAL A 98 9.60 1.60 16.92
CA VAL A 98 8.92 2.90 16.81
C VAL A 98 7.42 2.73 16.92
N THR A 99 6.73 3.74 17.39
CA THR A 99 5.26 3.76 17.41
C THR A 99 4.76 4.67 16.31
N TYR A 100 4.08 4.07 15.33
CA TYR A 100 3.37 4.83 14.32
C TYR A 100 2.04 5.31 14.88
N MET A 101 1.85 6.62 14.89
CA MET A 101 0.64 7.27 15.38
C MET A 101 -0.04 7.98 14.20
N PRO A 102 -0.98 7.31 13.51
CA PRO A 102 -1.71 7.96 12.44
C PRO A 102 -2.55 9.11 13.02
N PRO A 103 -2.73 10.22 12.28
CA PRO A 103 -3.55 11.31 12.73
C PRO A 103 -4.99 10.86 12.98
N SER A 104 -5.66 11.43 13.97
CA SER A 104 -7.04 11.11 14.32
C SER A 104 -8.07 11.52 13.27
N GLY A 105 -7.67 12.39 12.35
CA GLY A 105 -8.46 12.88 11.21
C GLY A 105 -7.58 13.65 10.23
N LEU A 106 -8.14 13.96 9.07
CA LEU A 106 -7.50 14.81 8.07
C LEU A 106 -7.84 16.27 8.36
N LEU A 107 -6.87 17.14 8.20
CA LEU A 107 -7.12 18.59 8.19
C LEU A 107 -7.91 18.98 6.92
N PRO A 108 -8.63 20.11 6.92
CA PRO A 108 -9.45 20.52 5.77
C PRO A 108 -8.70 20.58 4.43
N GLY A 109 -7.43 20.94 4.41
CA GLY A 109 -6.62 20.97 3.18
C GLY A 109 -6.03 19.64 2.74
N GLU A 110 -6.00 18.63 3.62
CA GLU A 110 -5.38 17.32 3.35
C GLU A 110 -6.32 16.33 2.65
N GLN A 111 -7.63 16.57 2.74
CA GLN A 111 -8.61 15.61 2.25
C GLN A 111 -8.50 15.37 0.75
N ASP A 112 -8.35 16.43 -0.04
CA ASP A 112 -8.27 16.33 -1.50
C ASP A 112 -7.02 15.57 -1.94
N TYR A 113 -5.87 15.85 -1.31
CA TYR A 113 -4.64 15.10 -1.56
C TYR A 113 -4.78 13.62 -1.14
N PHE A 114 -5.36 13.36 0.02
CA PHE A 114 -5.56 12.00 0.51
C PHE A 114 -6.47 11.20 -0.43
N GLU A 115 -7.57 11.78 -0.88
CA GLU A 115 -8.48 11.13 -1.84
C GLU A 115 -7.81 10.92 -3.20
N LEU A 116 -7.00 11.87 -3.66
CA LEU A 116 -6.25 11.77 -4.91
C LEU A 116 -5.17 10.69 -4.81
N ARG A 117 -4.39 10.66 -3.72
CA ARG A 117 -3.37 9.63 -3.47
C ARG A 117 -3.94 8.22 -3.58
N TRP A 118 -5.13 8.02 -3.07
CA TRP A 118 -5.81 6.72 -3.09
C TRP A 118 -6.82 6.59 -4.22
N SER A 119 -6.78 7.47 -5.22
CA SER A 119 -7.72 7.45 -6.34
C SER A 119 -7.53 6.24 -7.25
N GLU A 120 -8.58 5.90 -8.02
CA GLU A 120 -8.50 4.91 -9.10
C GLU A 120 -7.42 5.32 -10.12
N ALA A 121 -7.34 6.63 -10.46
CA ALA A 121 -6.39 7.16 -11.43
C ALA A 121 -4.93 6.93 -11.02
N TRP A 122 -4.57 7.28 -9.79
CA TRP A 122 -3.20 7.10 -9.31
C TRP A 122 -2.87 5.63 -9.05
N THR A 123 -3.84 4.83 -8.64
CA THR A 123 -3.67 3.38 -8.53
C THR A 123 -3.38 2.75 -9.89
N ASP A 124 -4.11 3.13 -10.95
CA ASP A 124 -3.86 2.66 -12.31
C ASP A 124 -2.45 3.03 -12.82
N ILE A 125 -2.00 4.26 -12.55
CA ILE A 125 -0.65 4.72 -12.93
C ILE A 125 0.40 3.85 -12.23
N THR A 126 0.27 3.67 -10.94
CA THR A 126 1.19 2.88 -10.12
C THR A 126 1.23 1.41 -10.59
N GLU A 127 0.08 0.77 -10.78
CA GLU A 127 0.03 -0.62 -11.26
C GLU A 127 0.66 -0.79 -12.64
N ARG A 128 0.35 0.11 -13.57
CA ARG A 128 0.95 0.08 -14.91
C ARG A 128 2.45 0.31 -14.87
N ARG A 129 2.91 1.22 -14.02
CA ARG A 129 4.35 1.48 -13.83
C ARG A 129 5.07 0.24 -13.34
N LEU A 130 4.56 -0.40 -12.29
CA LEU A 130 5.12 -1.65 -11.76
C LEU A 130 5.05 -2.79 -12.78
N ALA A 131 3.90 -2.95 -13.45
CA ALA A 131 3.71 -3.97 -14.47
C ALA A 131 4.73 -3.84 -15.60
N ASN A 132 4.94 -2.64 -16.11
CA ASN A 132 5.92 -2.38 -17.18
C ASN A 132 7.35 -2.61 -16.69
N LYS A 133 7.69 -2.19 -15.45
CA LYS A 133 9.04 -2.26 -14.92
C LYS A 133 9.49 -3.69 -14.62
N PHE A 134 8.58 -4.51 -14.10
CA PHE A 134 8.87 -5.87 -13.66
C PHE A 134 8.23 -6.95 -14.52
N ASN A 135 7.61 -6.61 -15.64
CA ASN A 135 6.87 -7.52 -16.51
C ASN A 135 5.80 -8.32 -15.74
N LEU A 136 4.86 -7.59 -15.11
CA LEU A 136 3.79 -8.19 -14.30
C LEU A 136 2.46 -8.18 -15.02
N ALA A 137 1.63 -9.16 -14.73
CA ALA A 137 0.24 -9.15 -15.15
C ALA A 137 -0.58 -8.17 -14.31
N LEU A 138 -1.31 -7.28 -14.97
CA LEU A 138 -2.30 -6.44 -14.31
C LEU A 138 -3.45 -7.29 -13.78
N ASN A 139 -3.90 -6.99 -12.55
CA ASN A 139 -5.03 -7.66 -11.92
C ASN A 139 -4.91 -9.20 -11.84
N HIS A 140 -3.72 -9.70 -11.58
CA HIS A 140 -3.52 -11.15 -11.44
C HIS A 140 -4.37 -11.72 -10.28
N PRO A 141 -5.12 -12.83 -10.47
CA PRO A 141 -6.03 -13.35 -9.45
C PRO A 141 -5.33 -13.82 -8.18
N GLU A 142 -4.09 -14.29 -8.27
CA GLU A 142 -3.27 -14.71 -7.12
C GLU A 142 -2.52 -13.53 -6.47
N GLY A 143 -2.51 -12.37 -7.14
CA GLY A 143 -1.87 -11.16 -6.63
C GLY A 143 -2.80 -10.32 -5.76
N LYS A 144 -2.21 -9.39 -5.01
CA LYS A 144 -2.99 -8.37 -4.29
C LYS A 144 -3.57 -7.34 -5.27
N SER A 145 -4.81 -6.98 -5.05
CA SER A 145 -5.45 -5.92 -5.83
C SER A 145 -5.16 -4.56 -5.19
N SER A 146 -4.33 -3.75 -5.86
CA SER A 146 -4.02 -2.38 -5.45
C SER A 146 -5.27 -1.51 -5.36
N HIS A 147 -6.21 -1.67 -6.28
CA HIS A 147 -7.50 -0.99 -6.25
C HIS A 147 -8.32 -1.32 -4.99
N ARG A 148 -8.31 -2.59 -4.57
CA ARG A 148 -8.98 -2.98 -3.32
C ARG A 148 -8.32 -2.36 -2.11
N PHE A 149 -7.01 -2.30 -2.09
CA PHE A 149 -6.24 -1.67 -1.02
C PHE A 149 -6.49 -0.16 -0.98
N ALA A 150 -6.30 0.55 -2.09
CA ALA A 150 -6.53 1.99 -2.21
C ALA A 150 -7.97 2.37 -1.81
N ARG A 151 -8.97 1.61 -2.27
CA ARG A 151 -10.36 1.81 -1.87
C ARG A 151 -10.57 1.63 -0.37
N ALA A 152 -9.90 0.66 0.23
CA ALA A 152 -9.99 0.44 1.67
C ALA A 152 -9.47 1.64 2.47
N GLN A 153 -8.48 2.36 1.94
CA GLN A 153 -7.95 3.58 2.55
C GLN A 153 -8.92 4.77 2.40
N ARG A 154 -9.41 5.03 1.19
CA ARG A 154 -10.25 6.23 0.92
C ARG A 154 -11.72 6.09 1.31
N MET A 155 -12.25 4.87 1.52
CA MET A 155 -13.66 4.68 1.87
C MET A 155 -14.00 5.17 3.27
N LEU A 156 -14.16 6.46 3.40
CA LEU A 156 -14.64 7.11 4.63
C LEU A 156 -16.07 6.64 5.01
N GLY A 157 -16.86 6.21 4.04
CA GLY A 157 -18.21 5.68 4.22
C GLY A 157 -18.32 4.42 5.08
N LYS A 158 -17.21 3.71 5.32
CA LYS A 158 -17.21 2.58 6.29
C LYS A 158 -17.66 2.99 7.69
N ARG A 159 -17.47 4.26 8.07
CA ARG A 159 -17.93 4.79 9.35
C ARG A 159 -19.46 4.78 9.45
N TRP A 160 -20.15 5.06 8.35
CA TRP A 160 -21.62 5.06 8.29
C TRP A 160 -22.22 3.66 8.32
N LEU A 161 -21.46 2.66 7.88
CA LEU A 161 -21.89 1.27 7.94
C LEU A 161 -21.81 0.65 9.35
N LYS A 162 -21.07 1.24 10.29
CA LYS A 162 -20.98 0.70 11.66
C LYS A 162 -22.34 0.54 12.35
N PRO A 163 -23.21 1.57 12.42
CA PRO A 163 -24.52 1.43 13.02
C PRO A 163 -25.42 0.47 12.23
N LEU A 164 -25.31 0.48 10.91
CA LEU A 164 -26.08 -0.42 10.04
C LEU A 164 -25.68 -1.89 10.25
N ARG A 165 -24.39 -2.15 10.48
CA ARG A 165 -23.87 -3.49 10.77
C ARG A 165 -24.40 -4.06 12.07
N LYS A 166 -24.61 -3.22 13.09
CA LYS A 166 -25.23 -3.63 14.36
C LYS A 166 -26.69 -4.06 14.18
N ARG A 167 -27.43 -3.43 13.24
CA ARG A 167 -28.85 -3.70 13.00
C ARG A 167 -29.10 -4.84 12.00
N LEU A 168 -28.35 -4.87 10.90
CA LEU A 168 -28.59 -5.80 9.79
C LEU A 168 -27.65 -7.02 9.78
N GLY A 169 -26.66 -7.04 10.66
CA GLY A 169 -25.62 -8.07 10.68
C GLY A 169 -24.54 -7.88 9.60
N HIS A 170 -23.47 -8.68 9.72
CA HIS A 170 -22.28 -8.52 8.90
C HIS A 170 -22.51 -8.86 7.41
N SER A 171 -23.21 -9.95 7.13
CA SER A 171 -23.41 -10.44 5.75
C SER A 171 -24.24 -9.48 4.89
N ARG A 172 -25.38 -9.01 5.43
CA ARG A 172 -26.23 -8.04 4.72
C ARG A 172 -25.55 -6.71 4.51
N THR A 173 -24.82 -6.23 5.51
CA THR A 173 -24.06 -4.97 5.38
C THR A 173 -22.94 -5.10 4.34
N ARG A 174 -22.24 -6.23 4.28
CA ARG A 174 -21.23 -6.51 3.26
C ARG A 174 -21.84 -6.59 1.85
N TYR A 175 -23.05 -7.14 1.73
CA TYR A 175 -23.78 -7.16 0.46
C TYR A 175 -24.07 -5.72 -0.02
N ILE A 176 -24.64 -4.88 0.85
CA ILE A 176 -24.92 -3.46 0.54
C ILE A 176 -23.63 -2.71 0.19
N GLU A 177 -22.58 -2.90 0.97
CA GLU A 177 -21.27 -2.30 0.68
C GLU A 177 -20.77 -2.67 -0.72
N ARG A 178 -20.77 -3.97 -1.04
CA ARG A 178 -20.21 -4.47 -2.29
C ARG A 178 -21.01 -4.08 -3.53
N HIS A 179 -22.33 -4.13 -3.44
CA HIS A 179 -23.20 -3.96 -4.61
C HIS A 179 -23.69 -2.52 -4.84
N PHE A 180 -23.66 -1.68 -3.81
CA PHE A 180 -24.15 -0.31 -3.90
C PHE A 180 -23.08 0.73 -3.59
N LEU A 181 -22.46 0.64 -2.41
CA LEU A 181 -21.55 1.71 -1.99
C LEU A 181 -20.23 1.71 -2.76
N VAL A 182 -19.66 0.54 -3.02
CA VAL A 182 -18.40 0.42 -3.78
C VAL A 182 -18.55 0.92 -5.22
N PRO A 183 -19.59 0.53 -5.99
CA PRO A 183 -19.80 1.09 -7.33
C PRO A 183 -19.99 2.61 -7.34
N LEU A 184 -20.80 3.14 -6.42
CA LEU A 184 -21.02 4.58 -6.31
C LEU A 184 -19.76 5.33 -5.95
N GLU A 185 -18.97 4.80 -5.02
CA GLU A 185 -17.68 5.39 -4.63
C GLU A 185 -16.68 5.41 -5.80
N VAL A 186 -16.58 4.31 -6.54
CA VAL A 186 -15.71 4.23 -7.72
C VAL A 186 -16.14 5.24 -8.79
N LEU A 187 -17.43 5.36 -9.06
CA LEU A 187 -17.95 6.33 -10.01
C LEU A 187 -17.66 7.76 -9.58
N TRP A 188 -17.90 8.07 -8.30
CA TRP A 188 -17.60 9.38 -7.73
C TRP A 188 -16.11 9.71 -7.82
N ASN A 189 -15.25 8.75 -7.44
CA ASN A 189 -13.80 8.95 -7.47
C ASN A 189 -13.29 9.20 -8.90
N ARG A 190 -13.76 8.44 -9.87
CA ARG A 190 -13.42 8.63 -11.31
C ARG A 190 -13.96 9.95 -11.87
N TYR A 191 -15.10 10.41 -11.39
CA TYR A 191 -15.64 11.72 -11.77
C TYR A 191 -14.79 12.84 -11.19
N LYS A 192 -14.47 12.77 -9.90
CA LYS A 192 -13.65 13.80 -9.22
C LYS A 192 -12.21 13.81 -9.69
N TYR A 193 -11.63 12.63 -9.95
CA TYR A 193 -10.23 12.43 -10.35
C TYR A 193 -10.14 11.67 -11.69
N PRO A 194 -10.51 12.29 -12.82
CA PRO A 194 -10.46 11.62 -14.12
C PRO A 194 -9.01 11.30 -14.54
N PRO A 195 -8.72 10.08 -15.00
CA PRO A 195 -7.35 9.62 -15.32
C PRO A 195 -6.59 10.55 -16.27
N LYS A 196 -7.27 11.05 -17.31
CA LYS A 196 -6.66 11.95 -18.32
C LYS A 196 -6.15 13.27 -17.75
N ARG A 197 -6.77 13.77 -16.69
CA ARG A 197 -6.40 15.05 -16.06
C ARG A 197 -5.24 14.85 -15.08
N HIS A 198 -5.21 13.73 -14.39
CA HIS A 198 -4.26 13.45 -13.31
C HIS A 198 -3.00 12.71 -13.76
N ASN A 199 -2.94 12.19 -14.98
CA ASN A 199 -1.70 11.72 -15.60
C ASN A 199 -0.64 12.81 -15.79
N ARG A 200 -1.01 14.09 -15.62
CA ARG A 200 -0.12 15.25 -15.76
C ARG A 200 0.22 15.91 -14.42
N ILE A 201 -0.38 15.46 -13.32
CA ILE A 201 -0.11 16.03 -12.01
C ILE A 201 1.03 15.25 -11.40
N HIS A 202 2.18 15.89 -11.33
CA HIS A 202 3.33 15.38 -10.59
C HIS A 202 3.13 15.66 -9.09
N PRO A 203 3.57 14.76 -8.17
CA PRO A 203 3.54 15.05 -6.73
C PRO A 203 4.20 16.38 -6.35
N ALA A 204 5.18 16.85 -7.15
CA ALA A 204 5.80 18.15 -6.99
C ALA A 204 4.89 19.36 -7.35
N ASP A 205 3.74 19.12 -7.99
CA ASP A 205 2.77 20.19 -8.29
C ASP A 205 1.91 20.58 -7.07
N PHE A 206 2.04 19.84 -5.99
CA PHE A 206 1.47 20.21 -4.70
C PHE A 206 2.56 20.89 -3.87
N ASP A 207 2.37 22.17 -3.54
CA ASP A 207 3.14 22.83 -2.50
C ASP A 207 2.90 22.07 -1.19
N VAL A 208 3.77 21.09 -0.93
CA VAL A 208 3.77 20.39 0.35
C VAL A 208 4.33 21.39 1.36
N ILE A 209 3.43 22.06 2.05
CA ILE A 209 3.80 22.81 3.26
C ILE A 209 4.22 21.77 4.29
N VAL A 210 5.52 21.62 4.47
CA VAL A 210 6.14 20.83 5.52
C VAL A 210 6.06 21.61 6.82
#